data_2aead43255b8ee0a2f804f8e04bfe653
#
_entry.id   2aead43255b8ee0a2f804f8e04bfe653
#
_cell.length_a   1.000
_cell.length_b   1.000
_cell.length_c   1.000
_cell.angle_alpha   90.00
_cell.angle_beta   90.00
_cell.angle_gamma   90.00
#
_symmetry.space_group_name_H-M   'P 1'
#
loop_
_entity.id
_entity.type
_entity.pdbx_description
1 polymer ?
#
loop_
_entity_poly.entity_id
_entity_poly.type
_entity_poly.pdbx_seq_one_letter_code
_entity_poly.pdbx_strand_id
1 'polypeptide(L)'
;YTGARVDRLSASWVTNQTSADQEWKQGIVKLRSNVHDLVRNNNYAAQAIRYSTNQVVGTGVRLQAQIRKQRNNELYTKLNEQIEGQWSMWGRKDSCDVRGVLCFSELERLAVRSMIESGESFVVMHRKQFGRSKVPFALEVIEADQLDEDYKGKLSDQTNVWRLGIEMDRFQRAVNYAFLTKHPGDSNFSAPIGQKQHIIVPARDVIHLFMPQRPGQHRGIPFLASAISHLKQLDGYIEASLIRCRASSALMGFISTPEGELDPGGEVYDYDRVTSFEPGQFKYLEPGSNVTIPDMDSPNGEFDPFVRTMLR
;
A
#
# COMPACT_ATOMS: atom_id res chain seq x y z
N TYR A 1 33.46 8.02 16.21
CA TYR A 1 32.03 8.38 16.13
C TYR A 1 31.23 7.49 17.06
N THR A 2 30.45 8.08 17.96
CA THR A 2 29.64 7.34 18.96
C THR A 2 28.57 6.45 18.31
N GLY A 3 28.02 6.84 17.17
CA GLY A 3 27.03 6.06 16.40
C GLY A 3 27.56 4.77 15.78
N ALA A 4 28.87 4.55 15.74
CA ALA A 4 29.48 3.31 15.27
C ALA A 4 29.91 2.38 16.41
N ARG A 5 29.62 2.74 17.67
CA ARG A 5 30.00 1.94 18.83
C ARG A 5 29.03 0.77 18.99
N VAL A 6 29.59 -0.41 19.15
CA VAL A 6 28.82 -1.60 19.54
C VAL A 6 28.91 -1.72 21.05
N ASP A 7 27.84 -1.39 21.77
CA ASP A 7 27.67 -1.52 23.19
C ASP A 7 26.47 -2.41 23.54
N ARG A 8 26.16 -2.57 24.81
CA ARG A 8 25.04 -3.40 25.26
C ARG A 8 23.68 -2.96 24.67
N LEU A 9 23.50 -1.67 24.41
CA LEU A 9 22.24 -1.12 23.85
C LEU A 9 22.16 -1.27 22.35
N SER A 10 23.31 -1.31 21.66
CA SER A 10 23.39 -1.42 20.19
C SER A 10 23.81 -2.82 19.71
N ALA A 11 24.05 -3.79 20.61
CA ALA A 11 24.51 -5.13 20.26
C ALA A 11 23.54 -5.91 19.37
N SER A 12 22.24 -5.65 19.46
CA SER A 12 21.20 -6.22 18.59
C SER A 12 21.03 -5.49 17.28
N TRP A 13 21.66 -4.33 17.10
CA TRP A 13 21.58 -3.53 15.89
C TRP A 13 22.60 -4.00 14.87
N VAL A 14 22.20 -5.06 14.14
CA VAL A 14 23.04 -5.63 13.05
C VAL A 14 22.80 -4.81 11.79
N THR A 15 23.87 -4.18 11.29
CA THR A 15 23.83 -3.44 10.01
C THR A 15 24.79 -4.06 9.01
N ASN A 16 24.35 -4.21 7.77
CA ASN A 16 25.16 -4.73 6.68
C ASN A 16 25.49 -3.60 5.69
N GLN A 17 26.72 -3.60 5.17
CA GLN A 17 27.12 -2.70 4.10
C GLN A 17 26.68 -3.30 2.76
N THR A 18 25.45 -2.98 2.33
CA THR A 18 24.87 -3.48 1.08
C THR A 18 24.51 -2.35 0.13
N SER A 19 24.43 -2.66 -1.18
CA SER A 19 23.87 -1.72 -2.15
C SER A 19 22.36 -1.57 -1.96
N ALA A 20 21.79 -0.45 -2.43
CA ALA A 20 20.36 -0.20 -2.34
C ALA A 20 19.53 -1.35 -2.95
N ASP A 21 19.89 -1.83 -4.14
CA ASP A 21 19.17 -2.91 -4.82
C ASP A 21 19.27 -4.25 -4.09
N GLN A 22 20.42 -4.55 -3.46
CA GLN A 22 20.60 -5.79 -2.71
C GLN A 22 19.79 -5.81 -1.42
N GLU A 23 19.70 -4.68 -0.74
CA GLU A 23 18.89 -4.51 0.46
C GLU A 23 17.40 -4.70 0.12
N TRP A 24 16.98 -4.17 -1.02
CA TRP A 24 15.60 -4.28 -1.51
C TRP A 24 15.21 -5.68 -1.94
N LYS A 25 16.08 -6.37 -2.67
CA LYS A 25 15.79 -7.69 -3.23
C LYS A 25 15.27 -8.68 -2.19
N GLN A 26 15.73 -8.57 -0.95
CA GLN A 26 15.36 -9.50 0.11
C GLN A 26 13.95 -9.27 0.68
N GLY A 27 13.38 -8.08 0.52
CA GLY A 27 12.16 -7.71 1.22
C GLY A 27 11.05 -7.08 0.39
N ILE A 28 11.30 -6.70 -0.87
CA ILE A 28 10.38 -5.85 -1.65
C ILE A 28 8.98 -6.46 -1.82
N VAL A 29 8.89 -7.75 -2.16
CA VAL A 29 7.60 -8.44 -2.36
C VAL A 29 6.80 -8.46 -1.06
N LYS A 30 7.45 -8.82 0.06
CA LYS A 30 6.79 -8.86 1.36
C LYS A 30 6.37 -7.47 1.83
N LEU A 31 7.21 -6.48 1.59
CA LEU A 31 6.96 -5.09 1.94
C LEU A 31 5.72 -4.55 1.21
N ARG A 32 5.62 -4.76 -0.11
CA ARG A 32 4.45 -4.39 -0.92
C ARG A 32 3.19 -5.10 -0.43
N SER A 33 3.26 -6.41 -0.23
CA SER A 33 2.14 -7.21 0.27
C SER A 33 1.63 -6.68 1.61
N ASN A 34 2.52 -6.31 2.54
CA ASN A 34 2.16 -5.74 3.83
C ASN A 34 1.51 -4.36 3.67
N VAL A 35 2.01 -3.51 2.77
CA VAL A 35 1.40 -2.19 2.51
C VAL A 35 0.02 -2.34 1.86
N HIS A 36 -0.13 -3.24 0.89
CA HIS A 36 -1.43 -3.53 0.28
C HIS A 36 -2.46 -4.04 1.31
N ASP A 37 -2.03 -4.88 2.26
CA ASP A 37 -2.88 -5.32 3.37
C ASP A 37 -3.28 -4.15 4.28
N LEU A 38 -2.33 -3.32 4.69
CA LEU A 38 -2.59 -2.14 5.50
C LEU A 38 -3.54 -1.16 4.81
N VAL A 39 -3.32 -0.86 3.53
CA VAL A 39 -4.17 0.08 2.79
C VAL A 39 -5.60 -0.42 2.65
N ARG A 40 -5.81 -1.74 2.60
CA ARG A 40 -7.16 -2.33 2.58
C ARG A 40 -7.84 -2.33 3.95
N ASN A 41 -7.10 -2.56 5.02
CA ASN A 41 -7.66 -2.91 6.32
C ASN A 41 -7.48 -1.83 7.39
N ASN A 42 -6.54 -0.87 7.20
CA ASN A 42 -6.27 0.21 8.14
C ASN A 42 -6.71 1.57 7.57
N ASN A 43 -7.60 2.24 8.26
CA ASN A 43 -8.17 3.53 7.82
C ASN A 43 -7.11 4.64 7.72
N TYR A 44 -6.12 4.68 8.62
CA TYR A 44 -5.07 5.69 8.60
C TYR A 44 -4.15 5.52 7.38
N ALA A 45 -3.75 4.27 7.08
CA ALA A 45 -2.98 3.94 5.89
C ALA A 45 -3.73 4.31 4.61
N ALA A 46 -4.99 3.91 4.51
CA ALA A 46 -5.85 4.22 3.36
C ALA A 46 -6.02 5.74 3.16
N GLN A 47 -6.20 6.48 4.25
CA GLN A 47 -6.33 7.94 4.22
C GLN A 47 -5.02 8.61 3.80
N ALA A 48 -3.87 8.16 4.32
CA ALA A 48 -2.55 8.70 3.97
C ALA A 48 -2.29 8.55 2.47
N ILE A 49 -2.51 7.36 1.89
CA ILE A 49 -2.35 7.12 0.45
C ILE A 49 -3.30 7.99 -0.37
N ARG A 50 -4.58 8.06 0.01
CA ARG A 50 -5.58 8.88 -0.69
C ARG A 50 -5.24 10.36 -0.65
N TYR A 51 -4.85 10.86 0.52
CA TYR A 51 -4.47 12.25 0.71
C TYR A 51 -3.24 12.61 -0.13
N SER A 52 -2.18 11.82 -0.03
CA SER A 52 -0.95 12.03 -0.80
C SER A 52 -1.20 11.97 -2.31
N THR A 53 -1.99 11.00 -2.78
CA THR A 53 -2.37 10.91 -4.20
C THR A 53 -3.12 12.16 -4.66
N ASN A 54 -4.08 12.64 -3.86
CA ASN A 54 -4.87 13.83 -4.20
C ASN A 54 -4.02 15.11 -4.21
N GLN A 55 -3.06 15.23 -3.29
CA GLN A 55 -2.15 16.38 -3.25
C GLN A 55 -1.20 16.41 -4.46
N VAL A 56 -0.68 15.25 -4.88
CA VAL A 56 0.24 15.17 -6.01
C VAL A 56 -0.48 15.39 -7.34
N VAL A 57 -1.61 14.74 -7.56
CA VAL A 57 -2.33 14.80 -8.86
C VAL A 57 -3.19 16.06 -8.97
N GLY A 58 -3.81 16.50 -7.88
CA GLY A 58 -4.73 17.63 -7.89
C GLY A 58 -5.84 17.46 -8.92
N THR A 59 -5.94 18.42 -9.83
CA THR A 59 -6.92 18.41 -10.94
C THR A 59 -6.44 17.65 -12.19
N GLY A 60 -5.26 17.04 -12.15
CA GLY A 60 -4.59 16.39 -13.28
C GLY A 60 -3.87 17.36 -14.21
N VAL A 61 -3.05 16.80 -15.10
CA VAL A 61 -2.31 17.57 -16.11
C VAL A 61 -3.24 18.04 -17.22
N ARG A 62 -3.14 19.31 -17.59
CA ARG A 62 -3.87 19.91 -18.70
C ARG A 62 -2.92 20.39 -19.77
N LEU A 63 -3.24 20.14 -21.03
CA LEU A 63 -2.47 20.66 -22.14
C LEU A 63 -2.91 22.09 -22.47
N GLN A 64 -1.94 23.00 -22.53
CA GLN A 64 -2.10 24.34 -23.07
C GLN A 64 -1.13 24.50 -24.26
N ALA A 65 -1.64 24.48 -25.48
CA ALA A 65 -0.83 24.65 -26.66
C ALA A 65 -0.45 26.12 -26.87
N GLN A 66 0.83 26.39 -27.11
CA GLN A 66 1.35 27.76 -27.27
C GLN A 66 2.20 27.89 -28.55
N ILE A 67 1.73 27.30 -29.65
CA ILE A 67 2.40 27.41 -30.94
C ILE A 67 2.21 28.84 -31.47
N ARG A 68 3.31 29.45 -31.94
CA ARG A 68 3.34 30.79 -32.51
C ARG A 68 3.57 30.75 -34.00
N LYS A 69 3.02 31.73 -34.73
CA LYS A 69 3.28 31.91 -36.15
C LYS A 69 4.70 32.38 -36.36
N GLN A 70 5.44 31.73 -37.27
CA GLN A 70 6.85 32.09 -37.57
C GLN A 70 7.03 33.53 -38.05
N ARG A 71 6.01 34.10 -38.72
CA ARG A 71 6.11 35.40 -39.42
C ARG A 71 6.01 36.62 -38.48
N ASN A 72 5.19 36.54 -37.43
CA ASN A 72 4.89 37.68 -36.55
C ASN A 72 4.92 37.35 -35.06
N ASN A 73 5.35 36.14 -34.69
CA ASN A 73 5.44 35.66 -33.31
C ASN A 73 4.09 35.71 -32.52
N GLU A 74 2.95 35.90 -33.19
CA GLU A 74 1.63 35.84 -32.60
C GLU A 74 1.19 34.38 -32.34
N LEU A 75 0.35 34.16 -31.33
CA LEU A 75 -0.23 32.83 -31.07
C LEU A 75 -1.06 32.35 -32.25
N TYR A 76 -0.82 31.11 -32.65
CA TYR A 76 -1.62 30.47 -33.72
C TYR A 76 -2.87 29.80 -33.12
N THR A 77 -3.85 30.64 -32.71
CA THR A 77 -5.02 30.26 -31.94
C THR A 77 -5.75 29.05 -32.55
N LYS A 78 -6.05 29.08 -33.85
CA LYS A 78 -6.76 28.01 -34.53
C LYS A 78 -6.05 26.63 -34.44
N LEU A 79 -4.72 26.61 -34.57
CA LEU A 79 -3.94 25.39 -34.44
C LEU A 79 -3.85 24.90 -33.00
N ASN A 80 -3.68 25.84 -32.06
CA ASN A 80 -3.64 25.53 -30.63
C ASN A 80 -4.96 24.93 -30.15
N GLU A 81 -6.10 25.51 -30.55
CA GLU A 81 -7.44 24.97 -30.26
C GLU A 81 -7.66 23.56 -30.84
N GLN A 82 -7.16 23.32 -32.06
CA GLN A 82 -7.23 21.99 -32.68
C GLN A 82 -6.41 20.95 -31.89
N ILE A 83 -5.20 21.29 -31.43
CA ILE A 83 -4.34 20.40 -30.64
C ILE A 83 -4.99 20.10 -29.30
N GLU A 84 -5.48 21.11 -28.61
CA GLU A 84 -6.18 20.97 -27.33
C GLU A 84 -7.47 20.14 -27.46
N GLY A 85 -8.21 20.35 -28.56
CA GLY A 85 -9.39 19.56 -28.88
C GLY A 85 -9.06 18.08 -29.14
N GLN A 86 -7.96 17.78 -29.88
CA GLN A 86 -7.50 16.40 -30.07
C GLN A 86 -7.02 15.77 -28.79
N TRP A 87 -6.29 16.50 -27.94
CA TRP A 87 -5.87 16.05 -26.62
C TRP A 87 -7.08 15.69 -25.75
N SER A 88 -8.09 16.58 -25.71
CA SER A 88 -9.31 16.35 -24.93
C SER A 88 -10.10 15.12 -25.42
N MET A 89 -10.10 14.86 -26.74
CA MET A 89 -10.73 13.68 -27.31
C MET A 89 -9.94 12.41 -27.01
N TRP A 90 -8.60 12.46 -27.13
CA TRP A 90 -7.74 11.35 -26.79
C TRP A 90 -7.78 11.02 -25.29
N GLY A 91 -7.88 12.00 -24.42
CA GLY A 91 -7.94 11.80 -22.95
C GLY A 91 -9.17 11.08 -22.43
N ARG A 92 -10.13 10.71 -23.30
CA ARG A 92 -11.30 9.93 -22.93
C ARG A 92 -10.94 8.45 -22.70
N LYS A 93 -11.70 7.78 -21.82
CA LYS A 93 -11.48 6.37 -21.45
C LYS A 93 -11.36 5.40 -22.62
N ASP A 94 -12.14 5.61 -23.66
CA ASP A 94 -12.14 4.72 -24.84
C ASP A 94 -10.94 4.92 -25.77
N SER A 95 -10.07 5.88 -25.47
CA SER A 95 -9.01 6.33 -26.37
C SER A 95 -7.62 6.28 -25.75
N CYS A 96 -7.45 6.75 -24.52
CA CYS A 96 -6.13 6.84 -23.88
C CYS A 96 -5.75 5.59 -23.11
N ASP A 97 -6.72 4.80 -22.65
CA ASP A 97 -6.50 3.60 -21.86
C ASP A 97 -6.59 2.34 -22.73
N VAL A 98 -5.58 1.47 -22.65
CA VAL A 98 -5.57 0.18 -23.36
C VAL A 98 -6.77 -0.70 -22.97
N ARG A 99 -7.17 -0.64 -21.70
CA ARG A 99 -8.32 -1.39 -21.17
C ARG A 99 -9.66 -0.72 -21.47
N GLY A 100 -9.67 0.55 -21.89
CA GLY A 100 -10.87 1.33 -22.19
C GLY A 100 -11.74 1.65 -20.98
N VAL A 101 -11.18 1.65 -19.78
CA VAL A 101 -11.92 1.85 -18.51
C VAL A 101 -11.72 3.24 -17.93
N LEU A 102 -10.50 3.76 -17.99
CA LEU A 102 -10.09 4.99 -17.32
C LEU A 102 -9.89 6.13 -18.33
N CYS A 103 -10.23 7.36 -17.94
CA CYS A 103 -9.80 8.55 -18.65
C CYS A 103 -8.37 8.94 -18.24
N PHE A 104 -7.74 9.89 -18.95
CA PHE A 104 -6.35 10.24 -18.73
C PHE A 104 -6.08 10.71 -17.28
N SER A 105 -6.93 11.55 -16.69
CA SER A 105 -6.77 12.00 -15.32
C SER A 105 -6.94 10.89 -14.28
N GLU A 106 -7.74 9.87 -14.58
CA GLU A 106 -7.87 8.67 -13.75
C GLU A 106 -6.64 7.77 -13.88
N LEU A 107 -6.03 7.66 -15.08
CA LEU A 107 -4.76 6.96 -15.29
C LEU A 107 -3.62 7.63 -14.52
N GLU A 108 -3.52 8.97 -14.54
CA GLU A 108 -2.56 9.72 -13.75
C GLU A 108 -2.73 9.43 -12.26
N ARG A 109 -3.96 9.46 -11.77
CA ARG A 109 -4.28 9.17 -10.37
C ARG A 109 -3.93 7.74 -10.00
N LEU A 110 -4.22 6.77 -10.86
CA LEU A 110 -3.88 5.37 -10.66
C LEU A 110 -2.37 5.17 -10.62
N ALA A 111 -1.62 5.76 -11.57
CA ALA A 111 -0.17 5.64 -11.64
C ALA A 111 0.52 6.25 -10.39
N VAL A 112 0.09 7.44 -9.95
CA VAL A 112 0.63 8.08 -8.75
C VAL A 112 0.24 7.29 -7.50
N ARG A 113 -1.01 6.82 -7.40
CA ARG A 113 -1.44 5.97 -6.29
C ARG A 113 -0.59 4.70 -6.20
N SER A 114 -0.39 3.99 -7.31
CA SER A 114 0.45 2.79 -7.37
C SER A 114 1.89 3.10 -6.97
N MET A 115 2.45 4.23 -7.41
CA MET A 115 3.78 4.66 -7.02
C MET A 115 3.90 4.89 -5.50
N ILE A 116 2.92 5.52 -4.87
CA ILE A 116 2.92 5.78 -3.42
C ILE A 116 2.70 4.49 -2.63
N GLU A 117 1.76 3.65 -3.06
CA GLU A 117 1.34 2.42 -2.38
C GLU A 117 2.37 1.29 -2.54
N SER A 118 2.81 1.02 -3.78
CA SER A 118 3.73 -0.08 -4.10
C SER A 118 5.21 0.37 -4.18
N GLY A 119 5.46 1.69 -4.11
CA GLY A 119 6.78 2.30 -4.25
C GLY A 119 7.12 2.71 -5.67
N GLU A 120 6.52 2.08 -6.66
CA GLU A 120 6.75 2.36 -8.07
C GLU A 120 5.51 2.03 -8.91
N SER A 121 5.47 2.60 -10.11
CA SER A 121 4.43 2.33 -11.10
C SER A 121 5.04 2.36 -12.49
N PHE A 122 4.55 1.51 -13.38
CA PHE A 122 4.99 1.45 -14.77
C PHE A 122 3.85 1.87 -15.69
N VAL A 123 4.11 2.84 -16.55
CA VAL A 123 3.17 3.23 -17.59
C VAL A 123 3.78 2.87 -18.95
N VAL A 124 3.20 1.88 -19.61
CA VAL A 124 3.64 1.43 -20.94
C VAL A 124 2.90 2.21 -22.02
N MET A 125 3.67 2.74 -22.95
CA MET A 125 3.18 3.50 -24.11
C MET A 125 2.99 2.58 -25.31
N HIS A 126 1.76 2.38 -25.72
CA HIS A 126 1.42 1.60 -26.90
C HIS A 126 1.19 2.51 -28.11
N ARG A 127 1.97 2.32 -29.17
CA ARG A 127 1.90 3.10 -30.41
C ARG A 127 1.01 2.43 -31.44
N LYS A 128 -0.21 2.11 -31.05
CA LYS A 128 -1.25 1.53 -31.93
C LYS A 128 -2.62 2.03 -31.51
N GLN A 129 -3.58 1.88 -32.41
CA GLN A 129 -4.96 2.28 -32.16
C GLN A 129 -5.66 1.28 -31.23
N PHE A 130 -6.36 1.81 -30.24
CA PHE A 130 -7.24 1.06 -29.36
C PHE A 130 -8.65 1.66 -29.40
N GLY A 131 -9.66 0.80 -29.30
CA GLY A 131 -11.06 1.21 -29.24
C GLY A 131 -11.47 2.11 -30.40
N ARG A 132 -12.09 3.24 -30.08
CA ARG A 132 -12.56 4.25 -31.06
C ARG A 132 -11.59 5.42 -31.23
N SER A 133 -10.39 5.34 -30.68
CA SER A 133 -9.40 6.40 -30.78
C SER A 133 -9.00 6.67 -32.21
N LYS A 134 -8.93 7.94 -32.60
CA LYS A 134 -8.33 8.38 -33.85
C LYS A 134 -6.82 8.54 -33.78
N VAL A 135 -6.29 8.60 -32.57
CA VAL A 135 -4.86 8.73 -32.28
C VAL A 135 -4.30 7.33 -32.01
N PRO A 136 -3.28 6.87 -32.76
CA PRO A 136 -2.69 5.54 -32.56
C PRO A 136 -1.70 5.56 -31.36
N PHE A 137 -2.21 5.86 -30.18
CA PHE A 137 -1.45 5.96 -28.97
C PHE A 137 -2.35 5.71 -27.76
N ALA A 138 -1.96 4.79 -26.87
CA ALA A 138 -2.65 4.52 -25.62
C ALA A 138 -1.66 4.16 -24.51
N LEU A 139 -2.09 4.29 -23.27
CA LEU A 139 -1.33 4.04 -22.07
C LEU A 139 -1.87 2.82 -21.35
N GLU A 140 -0.96 2.04 -20.79
CA GLU A 140 -1.27 0.92 -19.90
C GLU A 140 -0.51 1.08 -18.59
N VAL A 141 -1.23 1.14 -17.47
CA VAL A 141 -0.62 1.14 -16.14
C VAL A 141 -0.43 -0.31 -15.70
N ILE A 142 0.82 -0.68 -15.43
CA ILE A 142 1.22 -2.03 -14.98
C ILE A 142 1.64 -1.96 -13.51
N GLU A 143 1.18 -2.93 -12.75
CA GLU A 143 1.49 -3.06 -11.33
C GLU A 143 2.96 -3.47 -11.11
N ALA A 144 3.55 -2.97 -10.02
CA ALA A 144 4.95 -3.20 -9.69
C ALA A 144 5.30 -4.70 -9.55
N ASP A 145 4.36 -5.52 -9.10
CA ASP A 145 4.54 -6.95 -8.92
C ASP A 145 4.58 -7.74 -10.24
N GLN A 146 4.18 -7.13 -11.35
CA GLN A 146 4.30 -7.73 -12.68
C GLN A 146 5.71 -7.58 -13.30
N LEU A 147 6.62 -6.79 -12.71
CA LEU A 147 8.01 -6.79 -13.14
C LEU A 147 8.75 -7.98 -12.48
N ASP A 148 9.24 -8.94 -13.27
CA ASP A 148 9.89 -10.15 -12.75
C ASP A 148 11.32 -9.86 -12.26
N GLU A 149 11.48 -9.77 -10.95
CA GLU A 149 12.75 -9.43 -10.28
C GLU A 149 13.87 -10.45 -10.51
N ASP A 150 13.50 -11.69 -10.79
CA ASP A 150 14.44 -12.80 -10.98
C ASP A 150 14.72 -13.10 -12.45
N TYR A 151 14.19 -12.29 -13.38
CA TYR A 151 14.39 -12.52 -14.80
C TYR A 151 15.88 -12.45 -15.19
N LYS A 152 16.35 -13.49 -15.90
CA LYS A 152 17.74 -13.66 -16.40
C LYS A 152 17.74 -14.14 -17.84
N GLY A 153 16.88 -13.57 -18.67
CA GLY A 153 16.78 -13.94 -20.07
C GLY A 153 17.92 -13.40 -20.93
N LYS A 154 17.74 -13.52 -22.25
CA LYS A 154 18.71 -13.05 -23.24
C LYS A 154 18.90 -11.53 -23.10
N LEU A 155 20.15 -11.11 -23.12
CA LEU A 155 20.55 -9.69 -23.14
C LEU A 155 20.43 -9.13 -24.56
N SER A 156 20.07 -7.84 -24.67
CA SER A 156 20.10 -7.11 -25.94
C SER A 156 21.53 -6.81 -26.41
N ASP A 157 22.44 -6.61 -25.45
CA ASP A 157 23.88 -6.44 -25.68
C ASP A 157 24.64 -7.26 -24.61
N GLN A 158 25.79 -7.87 -24.99
CA GLN A 158 26.62 -8.68 -24.07
C GLN A 158 27.19 -7.90 -22.89
N THR A 159 27.27 -6.57 -23.01
CA THR A 159 27.75 -5.65 -21.96
C THR A 159 26.68 -5.28 -20.95
N ASN A 160 25.41 -5.57 -21.24
CA ASN A 160 24.29 -5.27 -20.37
C ASN A 160 24.15 -6.30 -19.25
N VAL A 161 23.39 -5.96 -18.22
CA VAL A 161 23.11 -6.83 -17.08
C VAL A 161 21.63 -6.72 -16.69
N TRP A 162 20.97 -7.88 -16.48
CA TRP A 162 19.66 -7.92 -15.85
C TRP A 162 19.77 -7.69 -14.35
N ARG A 163 19.07 -6.69 -13.84
CA ARG A 163 19.00 -6.39 -12.42
C ARG A 163 17.56 -6.07 -12.03
N LEU A 164 16.97 -6.89 -11.16
CA LEU A 164 15.62 -6.73 -10.64
C LEU A 164 14.53 -6.55 -11.73
N GLY A 165 14.66 -7.31 -12.85
CA GLY A 165 13.72 -7.24 -13.97
C GLY A 165 13.99 -6.13 -14.98
N ILE A 166 15.06 -5.36 -14.81
CA ILE A 166 15.48 -4.27 -15.69
C ILE A 166 16.80 -4.63 -16.33
N GLU A 167 16.89 -4.60 -17.65
CA GLU A 167 18.14 -4.70 -18.38
C GLU A 167 18.81 -3.32 -18.37
N MET A 168 20.06 -3.26 -17.92
CA MET A 168 20.82 -2.04 -17.78
C MET A 168 22.09 -2.07 -18.62
N ASP A 169 22.45 -0.92 -19.17
CA ASP A 169 23.72 -0.71 -19.82
C ASP A 169 24.87 -0.50 -18.80
N ARG A 170 26.10 -0.33 -19.31
CA ARG A 170 27.31 -0.02 -18.51
C ARG A 170 27.18 1.23 -17.64
N PHE A 171 26.28 2.15 -17.98
CA PHE A 171 26.04 3.40 -17.24
C PHE A 171 24.84 3.28 -16.28
N GLN A 172 24.32 2.07 -16.09
CA GLN A 172 23.12 1.78 -15.28
C GLN A 172 21.83 2.45 -15.82
N ARG A 173 21.75 2.67 -17.14
CA ARG A 173 20.53 3.16 -17.78
C ARG A 173 19.66 1.97 -18.18
N ALA A 174 18.37 2.07 -17.93
CA ALA A 174 17.41 1.07 -18.35
C ALA A 174 17.35 0.96 -19.88
N VAL A 175 17.45 -0.26 -20.39
CA VAL A 175 17.37 -0.61 -21.81
C VAL A 175 16.05 -1.35 -22.09
N ASN A 176 15.73 -2.35 -21.28
CA ASN A 176 14.51 -3.13 -21.38
C ASN A 176 13.93 -3.45 -20.00
N TYR A 177 12.63 -3.74 -19.95
CA TYR A 177 11.90 -4.21 -18.80
C TYR A 177 11.28 -5.59 -19.08
N ALA A 178 11.38 -6.53 -18.14
CA ALA A 178 10.81 -7.87 -18.26
C ALA A 178 9.52 -7.98 -17.44
N PHE A 179 8.38 -7.70 -18.07
CA PHE A 179 7.07 -7.83 -17.43
C PHE A 179 6.50 -9.23 -17.57
N LEU A 180 5.83 -9.70 -16.54
CA LEU A 180 4.98 -10.89 -16.59
C LEU A 180 3.68 -10.55 -17.34
N THR A 181 3.22 -11.46 -18.17
CA THR A 181 1.94 -11.30 -18.91
C THR A 181 0.72 -11.32 -17.98
N LYS A 182 0.87 -11.92 -16.80
CA LYS A 182 -0.16 -12.04 -15.76
C LYS A 182 0.43 -11.70 -14.41
N HIS A 183 -0.42 -11.20 -13.51
CA HIS A 183 -0.01 -10.96 -12.14
C HIS A 183 0.40 -12.27 -11.45
N PRO A 184 1.50 -12.32 -10.70
CA PRO A 184 1.98 -13.57 -10.07
C PRO A 184 0.99 -14.17 -9.05
N GLY A 185 0.08 -13.34 -8.50
CA GLY A 185 -0.99 -13.78 -7.62
C GLY A 185 -2.22 -14.39 -8.30
N ASP A 186 -2.31 -14.36 -9.64
CA ASP A 186 -3.46 -14.88 -10.41
C ASP A 186 -3.40 -16.39 -10.61
N SER A 187 -3.14 -17.15 -9.55
CA SER A 187 -2.97 -18.61 -9.61
C SER A 187 -4.23 -19.36 -10.09
N ASN A 188 -5.42 -18.77 -9.95
CA ASN A 188 -6.70 -19.41 -10.26
C ASN A 188 -7.23 -19.12 -11.67
N PHE A 189 -6.59 -18.22 -12.43
CA PHE A 189 -7.02 -17.85 -13.77
C PHE A 189 -6.16 -18.54 -14.83
N SER A 190 -6.40 -19.86 -15.02
CA SER A 190 -6.00 -20.68 -16.18
C SER A 190 -4.70 -20.29 -16.88
N ALA A 191 -3.56 -20.53 -16.25
CA ALA A 191 -2.32 -20.73 -16.97
C ALA A 191 -1.77 -22.13 -16.58
N PRO A 192 -1.14 -22.86 -17.51
CA PRO A 192 -0.42 -24.08 -17.12
C PRO A 192 0.57 -23.74 -16.02
N ILE A 193 0.48 -24.45 -14.91
CA ILE A 193 1.39 -24.33 -13.77
C ILE A 193 2.82 -24.51 -14.30
N GLY A 194 3.66 -23.47 -14.20
CA GLY A 194 5.10 -23.60 -14.38
C GLY A 194 5.76 -22.76 -15.48
N GLN A 195 5.06 -22.06 -16.36
CA GLN A 195 5.71 -21.16 -17.32
C GLN A 195 5.36 -19.70 -17.07
N LYS A 196 6.30 -18.96 -16.46
CA LYS A 196 6.27 -17.52 -16.44
C LYS A 196 6.42 -17.00 -17.87
N GLN A 197 5.37 -16.45 -18.46
CA GLN A 197 5.46 -15.80 -19.77
C GLN A 197 5.85 -14.34 -19.57
N HIS A 198 6.90 -13.92 -20.25
CA HIS A 198 7.43 -12.56 -20.19
C HIS A 198 7.19 -11.79 -21.47
N ILE A 199 6.94 -10.51 -21.31
CA ILE A 199 6.99 -9.52 -22.39
C ILE A 199 8.16 -8.59 -22.08
N ILE A 200 9.09 -8.51 -23.02
CA ILE A 200 10.22 -7.56 -22.95
C ILE A 200 9.79 -6.27 -23.62
N VAL A 201 9.74 -5.20 -22.84
CA VAL A 201 9.35 -3.87 -23.31
C VAL A 201 10.55 -2.96 -23.30
N PRO A 202 10.89 -2.29 -24.45
CA PRO A 202 11.97 -1.32 -24.49
C PRO A 202 11.74 -0.15 -23.53
N ALA A 203 12.78 0.29 -22.85
CA ALA A 203 12.70 1.38 -21.87
C ALA A 203 12.15 2.70 -22.45
N ARG A 204 12.36 2.95 -23.76
CA ARG A 204 11.79 4.11 -24.47
C ARG A 204 10.25 4.12 -24.49
N ASP A 205 9.62 2.96 -24.32
CA ASP A 205 8.17 2.81 -24.32
C ASP A 205 7.60 2.60 -22.89
N VAL A 206 8.43 2.75 -21.85
CA VAL A 206 8.05 2.63 -20.43
C VAL A 206 8.38 3.92 -19.69
N ILE A 207 7.39 4.46 -19.00
CA ILE A 207 7.59 5.49 -17.98
C ILE A 207 7.64 4.78 -16.64
N HIS A 208 8.80 4.72 -16.02
CA HIS A 208 9.02 4.14 -14.71
C HIS A 208 8.94 5.24 -13.65
N LEU A 209 7.84 5.29 -12.91
CA LEU A 209 7.59 6.26 -11.85
C LEU A 209 8.03 5.69 -10.52
N PHE A 210 9.06 6.27 -9.90
CA PHE A 210 9.49 5.96 -8.53
C PHE A 210 10.32 7.12 -7.96
N MET A 211 10.49 7.14 -6.63
CA MET A 211 11.31 8.12 -5.95
C MET A 211 12.59 7.46 -5.42
N PRO A 212 13.75 7.72 -6.03
CA PRO A 212 15.02 7.18 -5.54
C PRO A 212 15.41 7.83 -4.21
N GLN A 213 15.71 7.02 -3.19
CA GLN A 213 16.17 7.48 -1.87
C GLN A 213 17.69 7.34 -1.71
N ARG A 214 18.32 6.46 -2.51
CA ARG A 214 19.77 6.22 -2.51
C ARG A 214 20.33 6.23 -3.92
N PRO A 215 21.56 6.73 -4.14
CA PRO A 215 22.25 6.58 -5.43
C PRO A 215 22.36 5.09 -5.81
N GLY A 216 22.14 4.77 -7.09
CA GLY A 216 22.18 3.39 -7.59
C GLY A 216 20.97 2.55 -7.22
N GLN A 217 19.89 3.15 -6.76
CA GLN A 217 18.60 2.49 -6.57
C GLN A 217 17.81 2.47 -7.89
N HIS A 218 17.35 1.29 -8.31
CA HIS A 218 16.64 1.10 -9.58
C HIS A 218 15.17 0.70 -9.40
N ARG A 219 14.74 0.44 -8.19
CA ARG A 219 13.35 0.07 -7.84
C ARG A 219 12.82 0.99 -6.75
N GLY A 220 11.53 1.20 -6.75
CA GLY A 220 10.85 2.09 -5.80
C GLY A 220 10.53 1.43 -4.46
N ILE A 221 10.33 2.26 -3.45
CA ILE A 221 10.03 1.91 -2.07
C ILE A 221 8.62 2.38 -1.74
N PRO A 222 7.74 1.52 -1.21
CA PRO A 222 6.45 1.96 -0.70
C PRO A 222 6.57 3.12 0.30
N PHE A 223 5.74 4.14 0.14
CA PHE A 223 5.77 5.32 1.01
C PHE A 223 5.59 4.98 2.49
N LEU A 224 4.72 4.00 2.79
CA LEU A 224 4.44 3.55 4.15
C LEU A 224 5.45 2.52 4.70
N ALA A 225 6.55 2.24 3.99
CA ALA A 225 7.50 1.19 4.38
C ALA A 225 8.01 1.31 5.81
N SER A 226 8.36 2.51 6.26
CA SER A 226 8.84 2.78 7.63
C SER A 226 7.73 2.75 8.67
N ALA A 227 6.47 2.97 8.27
CA ALA A 227 5.33 3.06 9.18
C ALA A 227 4.60 1.72 9.39
N ILE A 228 4.91 0.68 8.61
CA ILE A 228 4.19 -0.62 8.63
C ILE A 228 4.06 -1.18 10.05
N SER A 229 5.17 -1.28 10.77
CA SER A 229 5.19 -1.87 12.11
C SER A 229 4.39 -1.05 13.11
N HIS A 230 4.50 0.27 13.04
CA HIS A 230 3.76 1.18 13.93
C HIS A 230 2.26 1.13 13.67
N LEU A 231 1.83 1.18 12.40
CA LEU A 231 0.43 1.09 12.04
C LEU A 231 -0.18 -0.26 12.45
N LYS A 232 0.56 -1.35 12.30
CA LYS A 232 0.09 -2.68 12.73
C LYS A 232 -0.04 -2.79 14.24
N GLN A 233 0.90 -2.22 15.01
CA GLN A 233 0.82 -2.16 16.48
C GLN A 233 -0.33 -1.26 16.93
N LEU A 234 -0.56 -0.14 16.25
CA LEU A 234 -1.67 0.77 16.52
C LEU A 234 -3.02 0.07 16.34
N ASP A 235 -3.19 -0.72 15.27
CA ASP A 235 -4.41 -1.52 15.05
C ASP A 235 -4.65 -2.47 16.23
N GLY A 236 -3.63 -3.22 16.65
CA GLY A 236 -3.74 -4.12 17.80
C GLY A 236 -4.08 -3.40 19.10
N TYR A 237 -3.52 -2.21 19.30
CA TYR A 237 -3.83 -1.39 20.47
C TYR A 237 -5.28 -0.89 20.46
N ILE A 238 -5.77 -0.43 19.31
CA ILE A 238 -7.15 0.03 19.14
C ILE A 238 -8.12 -1.13 19.38
N GLU A 239 -7.84 -2.30 18.81
CA GLU A 239 -8.65 -3.51 19.01
C GLU A 239 -8.69 -3.92 20.48
N ALA A 240 -7.53 -4.01 21.15
CA ALA A 240 -7.43 -4.33 22.56
C ALA A 240 -8.19 -3.32 23.44
N SER A 241 -8.07 -2.02 23.13
CA SER A 241 -8.79 -0.95 23.84
C SER A 241 -10.30 -1.07 23.66
N LEU A 242 -10.77 -1.41 22.46
CA LEU A 242 -12.17 -1.64 22.16
C LEU A 242 -12.73 -2.86 22.91
N ILE A 243 -11.98 -3.97 22.94
CA ILE A 243 -12.33 -5.17 23.72
C ILE A 243 -12.43 -4.82 25.20
N ARG A 244 -11.44 -4.07 25.72
CA ARG A 244 -11.46 -3.61 27.11
C ARG A 244 -12.69 -2.75 27.42
N CYS A 245 -13.04 -1.78 26.56
CA CYS A 245 -14.24 -0.98 26.71
C CYS A 245 -15.52 -1.81 26.70
N ARG A 246 -15.61 -2.80 25.80
CA ARG A 246 -16.75 -3.72 25.75
C ARG A 246 -16.84 -4.57 27.02
N ALA A 247 -15.71 -5.12 27.48
CA ALA A 247 -15.65 -5.90 28.69
C ALA A 247 -16.05 -5.07 29.92
N SER A 248 -15.51 -3.84 30.06
CA SER A 248 -15.87 -2.96 31.18
C SER A 248 -17.34 -2.55 31.16
N SER A 249 -17.92 -2.38 29.99
CA SER A 249 -19.36 -2.08 29.85
C SER A 249 -20.27 -3.28 30.15
N ALA A 250 -19.73 -4.49 30.04
CA ALA A 250 -20.44 -5.73 30.34
C ALA A 250 -20.26 -6.19 31.79
N LEU A 251 -19.26 -5.65 32.52
CA LEU A 251 -19.00 -6.00 33.90
C LEU A 251 -20.04 -5.37 34.78
N MET A 252 -20.85 -6.24 35.44
CA MET A 252 -21.76 -5.86 36.50
C MET A 252 -21.24 -6.31 37.84
N GLY A 253 -21.79 -5.71 38.91
CA GLY A 253 -21.38 -6.01 40.27
C GLY A 253 -21.60 -7.47 40.65
N PHE A 254 -20.57 -8.07 41.25
CA PHE A 254 -20.69 -9.38 41.90
C PHE A 254 -21.09 -9.17 43.35
N ILE A 255 -22.15 -9.87 43.79
CA ILE A 255 -22.58 -9.84 45.17
C ILE A 255 -21.98 -11.05 45.86
N SER A 256 -21.08 -10.81 46.81
CA SER A 256 -20.51 -11.83 47.70
C SER A 256 -21.20 -11.72 49.05
N THR A 257 -21.80 -12.80 49.53
CA THR A 257 -22.32 -12.91 50.92
C THR A 257 -21.25 -13.54 51.83
N PRO A 258 -20.80 -12.88 52.92
CA PRO A 258 -19.72 -13.37 53.77
C PRO A 258 -20.09 -14.59 54.59
N GLU A 259 -21.33 -14.81 54.85
CA GLU A 259 -21.82 -15.91 55.70
C GLU A 259 -22.77 -16.79 54.86
N GLY A 260 -22.43 -18.09 54.80
CA GLY A 260 -23.12 -19.07 53.97
C GLY A 260 -24.54 -19.42 54.47
N GLU A 261 -25.40 -18.44 54.70
CA GLU A 261 -26.82 -18.66 54.86
C GLU A 261 -27.43 -18.84 53.47
N LEU A 262 -27.70 -20.11 53.15
CA LEU A 262 -28.61 -20.49 52.10
C LEU A 262 -29.98 -19.89 52.42
N ASP A 263 -30.61 -19.26 51.45
CA ASP A 263 -31.99 -18.79 51.50
C ASP A 263 -32.88 -19.95 52.04
N PRO A 264 -33.75 -19.71 53.06
CA PRO A 264 -34.61 -20.76 53.66
C PRO A 264 -35.57 -21.44 52.68
N GLY A 265 -35.59 -21.05 51.42
CA GLY A 265 -36.44 -21.60 50.35
C GLY A 265 -35.93 -22.89 49.69
N GLY A 266 -34.71 -23.36 49.97
CA GLY A 266 -34.29 -24.74 49.66
C GLY A 266 -34.13 -25.10 48.17
N GLU A 267 -34.03 -24.17 47.25
CA GLU A 267 -33.63 -24.46 45.89
C GLU A 267 -32.10 -24.53 45.76
N VAL A 268 -31.61 -25.71 45.41
CA VAL A 268 -30.20 -25.93 45.07
C VAL A 268 -29.93 -25.25 43.74
N TYR A 269 -29.28 -24.08 43.77
CA TYR A 269 -28.83 -23.47 42.53
C TYR A 269 -27.65 -24.28 41.98
N ASP A 270 -27.84 -24.86 40.80
CA ASP A 270 -26.79 -25.49 40.02
C ASP A 270 -25.82 -24.38 39.54
N TYR A 271 -24.63 -24.35 40.13
CA TYR A 271 -23.57 -23.37 39.75
C TYR A 271 -22.96 -23.76 38.44
N ASP A 272 -23.74 -23.66 37.36
CA ASP A 272 -23.24 -23.90 36.03
C ASP A 272 -22.20 -22.84 35.69
N ARG A 273 -21.04 -23.27 35.22
CA ARG A 273 -19.96 -22.41 34.76
C ARG A 273 -20.45 -21.58 33.58
N VAL A 274 -20.85 -20.34 33.84
CA VAL A 274 -21.28 -19.44 32.78
C VAL A 274 -20.07 -18.96 32.02
N THR A 275 -19.95 -19.37 30.77
CA THR A 275 -18.92 -18.98 29.82
C THR A 275 -19.30 -17.75 29.00
N SER A 276 -20.51 -17.22 29.12
CA SER A 276 -20.99 -16.01 28.45
C SER A 276 -21.48 -14.97 29.45
N PHE A 277 -21.04 -13.72 29.27
CA PHE A 277 -21.51 -12.58 30.06
C PHE A 277 -22.45 -11.75 29.19
N GLU A 278 -23.72 -11.62 29.64
CA GLU A 278 -24.65 -10.67 29.03
C GLU A 278 -24.68 -9.37 29.83
N PRO A 279 -24.74 -8.19 29.20
CA PRO A 279 -24.88 -6.91 29.90
C PRO A 279 -26.20 -6.91 30.70
N GLY A 280 -26.15 -6.65 31.98
CA GLY A 280 -27.33 -6.55 32.80
C GLY A 280 -27.58 -7.74 33.73
N GLN A 281 -26.74 -8.76 33.76
CA GLN A 281 -26.91 -9.92 34.65
C GLN A 281 -26.23 -9.72 36.01
N PHE A 282 -26.95 -9.95 37.10
CA PHE A 282 -26.41 -10.12 38.44
C PHE A 282 -26.21 -11.59 38.74
N LYS A 283 -25.07 -11.98 39.24
CA LYS A 283 -24.78 -13.36 39.62
C LYS A 283 -24.41 -13.45 41.10
N TYR A 284 -24.98 -14.43 41.77
CA TYR A 284 -24.61 -14.78 43.15
C TYR A 284 -23.36 -15.68 43.10
N LEU A 285 -22.42 -15.40 43.98
CA LEU A 285 -21.19 -16.17 44.14
C LEU A 285 -21.26 -17.03 45.40
N GLU A 286 -20.51 -18.14 45.42
CA GLU A 286 -20.40 -18.98 46.59
C GLU A 286 -19.89 -18.19 47.83
N PRO A 287 -20.42 -18.51 49.02
CA PRO A 287 -19.94 -17.87 50.27
C PRO A 287 -18.47 -18.07 50.48
N GLY A 288 -17.78 -16.97 50.75
CA GLY A 288 -16.31 -16.96 50.97
C GLY A 288 -15.48 -16.64 49.76
N SER A 289 -16.07 -16.42 48.56
CA SER A 289 -15.36 -15.96 47.41
C SER A 289 -15.22 -14.45 47.38
N ASN A 290 -13.99 -13.97 47.43
CA ASN A 290 -13.68 -12.54 47.21
C ASN A 290 -13.48 -12.29 45.73
N VAL A 291 -14.27 -11.40 45.12
CA VAL A 291 -14.05 -10.94 43.76
C VAL A 291 -13.45 -9.55 43.77
N THR A 292 -12.23 -9.47 43.34
CA THR A 292 -11.59 -8.19 43.04
C THR A 292 -12.01 -7.81 41.61
N ILE A 293 -12.84 -6.81 41.47
CA ILE A 293 -13.10 -6.20 40.17
C ILE A 293 -11.86 -5.38 39.85
N PRO A 294 -11.07 -5.73 38.78
CA PRO A 294 -9.99 -4.87 38.38
C PRO A 294 -10.58 -3.52 37.98
N ASP A 295 -10.04 -2.44 38.52
CA ASP A 295 -10.41 -1.08 38.15
C ASP A 295 -10.08 -0.89 36.66
N MET A 296 -11.07 -1.11 35.81
CA MET A 296 -10.95 -0.90 34.38
C MET A 296 -11.31 0.55 34.09
N ASP A 297 -10.31 1.41 34.23
CA ASP A 297 -10.39 2.81 33.82
C ASP A 297 -10.64 2.85 32.28
N SER A 298 -11.92 2.96 31.90
CA SER A 298 -12.34 2.95 30.49
C SER A 298 -13.53 3.93 30.34
N PRO A 299 -13.39 4.91 29.43
CA PRO A 299 -12.30 5.10 28.46
C PRO A 299 -11.04 5.69 29.09
N ASN A 300 -9.90 5.07 28.80
CA ASN A 300 -8.60 5.54 29.28
C ASN A 300 -8.27 6.93 28.72
N GLY A 301 -8.03 7.92 29.58
CA GLY A 301 -7.66 9.29 29.20
C GLY A 301 -6.35 9.38 28.40
N GLU A 302 -5.52 8.33 28.40
CA GLU A 302 -4.28 8.24 27.64
C GLU A 302 -4.45 7.74 26.19
N PHE A 303 -5.64 7.27 25.82
CA PHE A 303 -5.89 6.70 24.49
C PHE A 303 -5.61 7.71 23.37
N ASP A 304 -6.20 8.91 23.43
CA ASP A 304 -6.05 9.93 22.40
C ASP A 304 -4.60 10.47 22.31
N PRO A 305 -3.92 10.81 23.41
CA PRO A 305 -2.51 11.20 23.38
C PRO A 305 -1.59 10.12 22.78
N PHE A 306 -1.83 8.85 23.11
CA PHE A 306 -1.06 7.73 22.58
C PHE A 306 -1.24 7.58 21.08
N VAL A 307 -2.49 7.54 20.58
CA VAL A 307 -2.82 7.43 19.15
C VAL A 307 -2.20 8.58 18.37
N ARG A 308 -2.32 9.81 18.86
CA ARG A 308 -1.70 11.00 18.23
C ARG A 308 -0.18 10.91 18.16
N THR A 309 0.47 10.36 19.20
CA THR A 309 1.92 10.19 19.22
C THR A 309 2.38 9.14 18.21
N MET A 310 1.63 8.06 18.07
CA MET A 310 1.92 6.99 17.10
C MET A 310 1.68 7.40 15.63
N LEU A 311 0.83 8.40 15.38
CA LEU A 311 0.52 8.91 14.04
C LEU A 311 1.39 10.13 13.62
N ARG A 312 2.28 10.61 14.47
CA ARG A 312 3.28 11.66 14.17
C ARG A 312 4.53 11.11 13.52
#